data_8c14943e411cce557a57582714f127b2
#
_entry.id   8c14943e411cce557a57582714f127b2
#
_cell.length_a   1.000
_cell.length_b   1.000
_cell.length_c   1.000
_cell.angle_alpha   90.00
_cell.angle_beta   90.00
_cell.angle_gamma   90.00
#
_symmetry.space_group_name_H-M   'P 1'
#
loop_
_entity.id
_entity.type
_entity.pdbx_description
1 polymer ?
#
loop_
_entity_poly.entity_id
_entity_poly.type
_entity_poly.pdbx_seq_one_letter_code
_entity_poly.pdbx_strand_id
1 'polypeptide(L)'
;GSGKTTAVNAIYNKIHHKFQFKSFLADVRDTASKYGLVNVQEKLVSDILQEPTKFQINNVNAGISVIKQHLRRRKVLLVIDNIDKMDQLNAIAGNHNWFGPGSRIIITTRDEHLLKQVDKTYAAQKLNAREALELFSWHAFENNWPNEEYLEVSKKVVSYSGGLPLAL
;
A
#
# COMPACT_ATOMS: atom_id res chain seq x y z
N GLY A 1 8.97 1.45 -10.25
CA GLY A 1 8.42 0.86 -9.07
C GLY A 1 8.89 -0.54 -8.76
N SER A 2 9.17 -0.77 -7.49
CA SER A 2 9.66 -2.07 -6.99
C SER A 2 8.54 -3.09 -6.70
N GLY A 3 7.31 -2.89 -7.21
CA GLY A 3 6.19 -3.81 -6.98
C GLY A 3 5.56 -3.77 -5.58
N LYS A 4 5.88 -2.77 -4.73
CA LYS A 4 5.32 -2.66 -3.37
C LYS A 4 3.79 -2.65 -3.35
N THR A 5 3.17 -1.83 -4.18
CA THR A 5 1.71 -1.74 -4.30
C THR A 5 1.12 -3.08 -4.76
N THR A 6 1.76 -3.75 -5.72
CA THR A 6 1.32 -5.08 -6.18
C THR A 6 1.40 -6.11 -5.06
N ALA A 7 2.52 -6.14 -4.33
CA ALA A 7 2.70 -7.06 -3.22
C ALA A 7 1.67 -6.83 -2.10
N VAL A 8 1.40 -5.57 -1.74
CA VAL A 8 0.44 -5.26 -0.68
C VAL A 8 -1.00 -5.55 -1.12
N ASN A 9 -1.34 -5.35 -2.39
CA ASN A 9 -2.63 -5.78 -2.94
C ASN A 9 -2.80 -7.31 -2.83
N ALA A 10 -1.78 -8.09 -3.19
CA ALA A 10 -1.81 -9.54 -3.07
C ALA A 10 -2.00 -9.99 -1.61
N ILE A 11 -1.29 -9.36 -0.66
CA ILE A 11 -1.45 -9.62 0.78
C ILE A 11 -2.87 -9.27 1.22
N TYR A 12 -3.35 -8.09 0.87
CA TYR A 12 -4.70 -7.64 1.21
C TYR A 12 -5.76 -8.63 0.71
N ASN A 13 -5.70 -9.02 -0.55
CA ASN A 13 -6.63 -9.99 -1.14
C ASN A 13 -6.59 -11.35 -0.44
N LYS A 14 -5.43 -11.76 0.05
CA LYS A 14 -5.26 -13.04 0.76
C LYS A 14 -5.87 -13.02 2.17
N ILE A 15 -5.84 -11.89 2.87
CA ILE A 15 -6.19 -11.86 4.30
C ILE A 15 -7.43 -11.02 4.65
N HIS A 16 -7.95 -10.18 3.73
CA HIS A 16 -9.04 -9.24 4.02
C HIS A 16 -10.30 -9.91 4.56
N HIS A 17 -10.57 -11.16 4.17
CA HIS A 17 -11.73 -11.93 4.63
C HIS A 17 -11.68 -12.26 6.14
N LYS A 18 -10.49 -12.20 6.77
CA LYS A 18 -10.30 -12.43 8.21
C LYS A 18 -10.62 -11.20 9.07
N PHE A 19 -10.97 -10.09 8.44
CA PHE A 19 -11.25 -8.82 9.10
C PHE A 19 -12.62 -8.29 8.71
N GLN A 20 -13.43 -8.01 9.72
CA GLN A 20 -14.72 -7.35 9.52
C GLN A 20 -14.53 -5.90 9.08
N PHE A 21 -13.57 -5.21 9.73
CA PHE A 21 -13.27 -3.81 9.46
C PHE A 21 -11.99 -3.71 8.65
N LYS A 22 -12.04 -3.08 7.50
CA LYS A 22 -10.90 -2.98 6.59
C LYS A 22 -10.96 -1.72 5.74
N SER A 23 -9.79 -1.17 5.43
CA SER A 23 -9.63 -0.06 4.50
C SER A 23 -8.34 -0.22 3.71
N PHE A 24 -8.40 0.15 2.44
CA PHE A 24 -7.25 0.25 1.56
C PHE A 24 -7.13 1.69 1.06
N LEU A 25 -6.20 2.43 1.64
CA LEU A 25 -5.89 3.81 1.26
C LEU A 25 -4.83 3.79 0.17
N ALA A 26 -5.29 3.82 -1.08
CA ALA A 26 -4.40 3.80 -2.24
C ALA A 26 -3.76 5.18 -2.45
N ASP A 27 -2.48 5.19 -2.80
CA ASP A 27 -1.72 6.37 -3.20
C ASP A 27 -1.94 7.60 -2.31
N VAL A 28 -1.69 7.42 -1.02
CA VAL A 28 -1.94 8.44 0.01
C VAL A 28 -1.17 9.72 -0.28
N ARG A 29 0.05 9.65 -0.81
CA ARG A 29 0.84 10.81 -1.19
C ARG A 29 0.10 11.72 -2.16
N ASP A 30 -0.39 11.17 -3.25
CA ASP A 30 -1.06 11.93 -4.30
C ASP A 30 -2.46 12.38 -3.86
N THR A 31 -3.20 11.53 -3.14
CA THR A 31 -4.51 11.86 -2.57
C THR A 31 -4.39 13.01 -1.57
N ALA A 32 -3.44 12.94 -0.63
CA ALA A 32 -3.21 14.00 0.34
C ALA A 32 -2.74 15.31 -0.30
N SER A 33 -1.95 15.22 -1.37
CA SER A 33 -1.49 16.41 -2.12
C SER A 33 -2.63 17.11 -2.85
N LYS A 34 -3.57 16.35 -3.44
CA LYS A 34 -4.68 16.90 -4.25
C LYS A 34 -5.88 17.34 -3.42
N TYR A 35 -6.23 16.56 -2.40
CA TYR A 35 -7.49 16.70 -1.66
C TYR A 35 -7.30 16.94 -0.16
N GLY A 36 -6.06 16.91 0.34
CA GLY A 36 -5.72 17.09 1.75
C GLY A 36 -5.84 15.81 2.58
N LEU A 37 -5.23 15.83 3.77
CA LEU A 37 -5.22 14.70 4.71
C LEU A 37 -6.60 14.41 5.29
N VAL A 38 -7.46 15.41 5.42
CA VAL A 38 -8.85 15.25 5.88
C VAL A 38 -9.60 14.27 4.97
N ASN A 39 -9.44 14.40 3.66
CA ASN A 39 -10.08 13.50 2.69
C ASN A 39 -9.64 12.03 2.89
N VAL A 40 -8.36 11.82 3.17
CA VAL A 40 -7.83 10.47 3.46
C VAL A 40 -8.40 9.91 4.76
N GLN A 41 -8.56 10.75 5.80
CA GLN A 41 -9.18 10.37 7.07
C GLN A 41 -10.68 10.04 6.91
N GLU A 42 -11.41 10.85 6.14
CA GLU A 42 -12.83 10.60 5.83
C GLU A 42 -13.01 9.27 5.10
N LYS A 43 -12.15 8.98 4.10
CA LYS A 43 -12.16 7.69 3.43
C LYS A 43 -11.92 6.53 4.39
N LEU A 44 -10.90 6.61 5.27
CA LEU A 44 -10.64 5.58 6.28
C LEU A 44 -11.87 5.32 7.15
N VAL A 45 -12.46 6.37 7.69
CA VAL A 45 -13.62 6.26 8.59
C VAL A 45 -14.83 5.69 7.84
N SER A 46 -15.10 6.15 6.62
CA SER A 46 -16.17 5.65 5.76
C SER A 46 -16.03 4.16 5.46
N ASP A 47 -14.83 3.71 5.06
CA ASP A 47 -14.56 2.29 4.78
C ASP A 47 -14.80 1.40 6.01
N ILE A 48 -14.41 1.87 7.21
CA ILE A 48 -14.54 1.13 8.47
C ILE A 48 -15.99 1.08 8.95
N LEU A 49 -16.71 2.19 8.86
CA LEU A 49 -18.09 2.27 9.33
C LEU A 49 -19.09 1.70 8.31
N GLN A 50 -18.64 1.46 7.08
CA GLN A 50 -19.47 0.97 5.96
C GLN A 50 -20.69 1.87 5.70
N GLU A 51 -20.59 3.13 6.09
CA GLU A 51 -21.59 4.15 5.86
C GLU A 51 -20.95 5.34 5.14
N PRO A 52 -21.65 5.99 4.18
CA PRO A 52 -21.19 7.26 3.67
C PRO A 52 -21.10 8.22 4.85
N THR A 53 -19.91 8.69 5.15
CA THR A 53 -19.65 9.49 6.35
C THR A 53 -20.50 10.75 6.35
N LYS A 54 -21.40 10.85 7.30
CA LYS A 54 -22.03 12.10 7.70
C LYS A 54 -21.12 12.95 8.61
N PHE A 55 -19.89 12.47 8.84
CA PHE A 55 -18.92 13.17 9.67
C PHE A 55 -18.23 14.25 8.83
N GLN A 56 -18.56 15.50 9.08
CA GLN A 56 -17.74 16.59 8.61
C GLN A 56 -16.48 16.66 9.46
N ILE A 57 -15.39 16.16 8.90
CA ILE A 57 -14.07 16.32 9.51
C ILE A 57 -13.53 17.68 9.10
N ASN A 58 -13.56 18.65 10.04
CA ASN A 58 -13.20 20.02 9.74
C ASN A 58 -11.69 20.28 9.65
N ASN A 59 -10.89 19.42 10.27
CA ASN A 59 -9.42 19.51 10.26
C ASN A 59 -8.79 18.16 10.63
N VAL A 60 -7.46 18.05 10.42
CA VAL A 60 -6.70 16.81 10.66
C VAL A 60 -6.82 16.33 12.13
N ASN A 61 -6.79 17.23 13.13
CA ASN A 61 -6.89 16.84 14.53
C ASN A 61 -8.28 16.29 14.89
N ALA A 62 -9.33 16.88 14.35
CA ALA A 62 -10.68 16.35 14.45
C ALA A 62 -10.77 14.95 13.84
N GLY A 63 -10.16 14.75 12.66
CA GLY A 63 -10.07 13.45 11.99
C GLY A 63 -9.33 12.40 12.85
N ILE A 64 -8.21 12.75 13.48
CA ILE A 64 -7.50 11.88 14.41
C ILE A 64 -8.42 11.46 15.58
N SER A 65 -9.18 12.40 16.12
CA SER A 65 -10.11 12.11 17.23
C SER A 65 -11.21 11.14 16.82
N VAL A 66 -11.78 11.34 15.62
CA VAL A 66 -12.80 10.43 15.04
C VAL A 66 -12.21 9.03 14.80
N ILE A 67 -11.01 8.94 14.21
CA ILE A 67 -10.30 7.67 13.99
C ILE A 67 -10.13 6.93 15.33
N LYS A 68 -9.57 7.58 16.35
CA LYS A 68 -9.37 6.99 17.68
C LYS A 68 -10.67 6.48 18.28
N GLN A 69 -11.73 7.30 18.22
CA GLN A 69 -13.03 6.97 18.80
C GLN A 69 -13.63 5.71 18.18
N HIS A 70 -13.57 5.60 16.84
CA HIS A 70 -14.24 4.53 16.12
C HIS A 70 -13.41 3.26 15.96
N LEU A 71 -12.05 3.35 15.94
CA LEU A 71 -11.19 2.21 15.65
C LEU A 71 -10.62 1.51 16.90
N ARG A 72 -10.62 2.17 18.08
CA ARG A 72 -9.97 1.69 19.30
C ARG A 72 -10.39 0.27 19.74
N ARG A 73 -11.63 -0.12 19.46
CA ARG A 73 -12.17 -1.44 19.86
C ARG A 73 -12.40 -2.37 18.67
N ARG A 74 -11.96 -1.98 17.47
CA ARG A 74 -12.18 -2.73 16.25
C ARG A 74 -10.89 -3.39 15.78
N LYS A 75 -10.97 -4.67 15.44
CA LYS A 75 -9.89 -5.38 14.77
C LYS A 75 -9.90 -5.00 13.29
N VAL A 76 -8.95 -4.18 12.88
CA VAL A 76 -8.90 -3.53 11.57
C VAL A 76 -7.77 -4.10 10.73
N LEU A 77 -8.02 -4.30 9.44
CA LEU A 77 -6.99 -4.38 8.42
C LEU A 77 -6.90 -3.04 7.68
N LEU A 78 -5.80 -2.33 7.85
CA LEU A 78 -5.54 -1.06 7.19
C LEU A 78 -4.32 -1.16 6.30
N VAL A 79 -4.48 -0.83 5.04
CA VAL A 79 -3.38 -0.63 4.10
C VAL A 79 -3.23 0.86 3.83
N ILE A 80 -2.02 1.38 3.98
CA ILE A 80 -1.64 2.76 3.69
C ILE A 80 -0.56 2.71 2.60
N ASP A 81 -0.97 2.91 1.36
CA ASP A 81 -0.07 2.76 0.21
C ASP A 81 0.55 4.09 -0.21
N ASN A 82 1.85 4.04 -0.49
CA ASN A 82 2.65 5.14 -1.05
C ASN A 82 2.67 6.41 -0.21
N ILE A 83 3.00 6.32 1.09
CA ILE A 83 3.28 7.50 1.91
C ILE A 83 4.71 8.01 1.68
N ASP A 84 4.90 9.33 1.81
CA ASP A 84 6.20 10.00 1.67
C ASP A 84 6.50 11.02 2.78
N LYS A 85 5.55 11.24 3.71
CA LYS A 85 5.70 12.19 4.82
C LYS A 85 5.20 11.60 6.12
N MET A 86 5.88 11.97 7.21
CA MET A 86 5.47 11.55 8.57
C MET A 86 4.09 12.10 8.95
N ASP A 87 3.72 13.28 8.46
CA ASP A 87 2.41 13.89 8.72
C ASP A 87 1.27 13.00 8.23
N GLN A 88 1.44 12.34 7.08
CA GLN A 88 0.46 11.41 6.54
C GLN A 88 0.27 10.22 7.47
N LEU A 89 1.37 9.62 7.93
CA LEU A 89 1.31 8.50 8.86
C LEU A 89 0.70 8.92 10.18
N ASN A 90 1.12 10.05 10.74
CA ASN A 90 0.61 10.57 12.02
C ASN A 90 -0.88 10.92 11.96
N ALA A 91 -1.37 11.39 10.82
CA ALA A 91 -2.78 11.73 10.63
C ALA A 91 -3.69 10.49 10.54
N ILE A 92 -3.16 9.35 10.09
CA ILE A 92 -3.95 8.14 9.78
C ILE A 92 -3.73 7.05 10.83
N ALA A 93 -2.48 6.81 11.23
CA ALA A 93 -2.07 5.70 12.10
C ALA A 93 -0.88 6.09 12.99
N GLY A 94 -0.91 7.26 13.60
CA GLY A 94 0.19 7.80 14.40
C GLY A 94 0.51 7.02 15.67
N ASN A 95 -0.39 6.14 16.13
CA ASN A 95 -0.13 5.26 17.26
C ASN A 95 -0.94 3.97 17.12
N HIS A 96 -0.30 2.82 17.42
CA HIS A 96 -0.96 1.50 17.36
C HIS A 96 -2.16 1.38 18.32
N ASN A 97 -2.17 2.13 19.43
CA ASN A 97 -3.27 2.14 20.41
C ASN A 97 -4.59 2.74 19.87
N TRP A 98 -4.56 3.31 18.65
CA TRP A 98 -5.78 3.77 18.00
C TRP A 98 -6.65 2.64 17.48
N PHE A 99 -6.11 1.44 17.40
CA PHE A 99 -6.73 0.27 16.80
C PHE A 99 -6.96 -0.82 17.83
N GLY A 100 -8.04 -1.60 17.68
CA GLY A 100 -8.33 -2.71 18.57
C GLY A 100 -7.31 -3.86 18.43
N PRO A 101 -7.24 -4.73 19.46
CA PRO A 101 -6.31 -5.86 19.47
C PRO A 101 -6.42 -6.76 18.22
N GLY A 102 -5.30 -7.22 17.71
CA GLY A 102 -5.24 -8.07 16.52
C GLY A 102 -5.39 -7.32 15.20
N SER A 103 -5.43 -5.98 15.20
CA SER A 103 -5.37 -5.17 13.99
C SER A 103 -4.06 -5.39 13.23
N ARG A 104 -4.09 -5.17 11.93
CA ARG A 104 -2.93 -5.19 11.04
C ARG A 104 -2.88 -3.91 10.23
N ILE A 105 -1.80 -3.16 10.37
CA ILE A 105 -1.53 -1.96 9.59
C ILE A 105 -0.35 -2.27 8.67
N ILE A 106 -0.55 -2.13 7.37
CA ILE A 106 0.46 -2.39 6.34
C ILE A 106 0.73 -1.07 5.64
N ILE A 107 1.99 -0.67 5.62
CA ILE A 107 2.43 0.61 5.08
C ILE A 107 3.39 0.35 3.94
N THR A 108 3.21 1.03 2.81
CA THR A 108 4.23 1.08 1.77
C THR A 108 4.80 2.49 1.64
N THR A 109 6.11 2.55 1.54
CA THR A 109 6.84 3.82 1.35
C THR A 109 8.12 3.60 0.56
N ARG A 110 8.70 4.67 0.03
CA ARG A 110 10.06 4.71 -0.53
C ARG A 110 11.06 5.29 0.45
N ASP A 111 10.59 5.87 1.57
CA ASP A 111 11.41 6.48 2.60
C ASP A 111 11.46 5.57 3.84
N GLU A 112 12.61 4.96 4.09
CA GLU A 112 12.84 4.08 5.24
C GLU A 112 12.76 4.84 6.57
N HIS A 113 12.98 6.16 6.59
CA HIS A 113 12.89 6.95 7.81
C HIS A 113 11.48 6.96 8.40
N LEU A 114 10.45 6.77 7.57
CA LEU A 114 9.06 6.68 8.04
C LEU A 114 8.76 5.37 8.77
N LEU A 115 9.64 4.38 8.66
CA LEU A 115 9.43 3.04 9.21
C LEU A 115 10.12 2.82 10.58
N LYS A 116 10.67 3.87 11.20
CA LYS A 116 11.39 3.75 12.49
C LYS A 116 10.52 3.28 13.66
N GLN A 117 9.21 3.43 13.56
CA GLN A 117 8.25 3.11 14.64
C GLN A 117 7.37 1.90 14.33
N VAL A 118 7.69 1.13 13.27
CA VAL A 118 6.93 -0.06 12.90
C VAL A 118 7.55 -1.33 13.47
N ASP A 119 6.72 -2.31 13.81
CA ASP A 119 7.17 -3.56 14.42
C ASP A 119 8.06 -4.40 13.50
N LYS A 120 7.77 -4.40 12.20
CA LYS A 120 8.51 -5.16 11.19
C LYS A 120 8.57 -4.42 9.87
N THR A 121 9.75 -4.46 9.25
CA THR A 121 9.98 -3.91 7.91
C THR A 121 10.37 -5.01 6.94
N TYR A 122 9.92 -4.86 5.70
CA TYR A 122 10.29 -5.74 4.58
C TYR A 122 10.77 -4.89 3.41
N ALA A 123 12.00 -5.08 2.99
CA ALA A 123 12.50 -4.48 1.75
C ALA A 123 11.92 -5.23 0.56
N ALA A 124 11.17 -4.54 -0.30
CA ALA A 124 10.73 -5.12 -1.56
C ALA A 124 11.96 -5.33 -2.46
N GLN A 125 12.28 -6.58 -2.72
CA GLN A 125 13.42 -6.95 -3.56
C GLN A 125 13.11 -6.67 -5.02
N LYS A 126 14.15 -6.31 -5.77
CA LYS A 126 14.08 -6.30 -7.23
C LYS A 126 13.94 -7.72 -7.74
N LEU A 127 13.32 -7.88 -8.89
CA LEU A 127 13.28 -9.17 -9.57
C LEU A 127 14.70 -9.59 -9.97
N ASN A 128 15.00 -10.87 -9.80
CA ASN A 128 16.20 -11.44 -10.41
C ASN A 128 16.01 -11.56 -11.92
N ALA A 129 17.10 -11.87 -12.66
CA ALA A 129 17.07 -11.90 -14.14
C ALA A 129 16.03 -12.89 -14.71
N ARG A 130 15.82 -14.02 -14.03
CA ARG A 130 14.83 -15.03 -14.45
C ARG A 130 13.41 -14.55 -14.22
N GLU A 131 13.11 -14.04 -13.02
CA GLU A 131 11.79 -13.50 -12.66
C GLU A 131 11.43 -12.30 -13.54
N ALA A 132 12.41 -11.44 -13.84
CA ALA A 132 12.23 -10.30 -14.73
C ALA A 132 11.94 -10.72 -16.18
N LEU A 133 12.63 -11.76 -16.67
CA LEU A 133 12.39 -12.31 -18.01
C LEU A 133 11.00 -12.98 -18.09
N GLU A 134 10.60 -13.71 -17.06
CA GLU A 134 9.28 -14.33 -16.97
C GLU A 134 8.17 -13.27 -16.97
N LEU A 135 8.29 -12.22 -16.15
CA LEU A 135 7.32 -11.13 -16.12
C LEU A 135 7.24 -10.39 -17.47
N PHE A 136 8.38 -10.09 -18.07
CA PHE A 136 8.44 -9.50 -19.42
C PHE A 136 7.75 -10.37 -20.45
N SER A 137 8.00 -11.68 -20.41
CA SER A 137 7.42 -12.63 -21.37
C SER A 137 5.91 -12.73 -21.27
N TRP A 138 5.37 -12.70 -20.06
CA TRP A 138 3.93 -12.63 -19.84
C TRP A 138 3.29 -11.40 -20.47
N HIS A 139 3.93 -10.24 -20.35
CA HIS A 139 3.43 -8.99 -20.92
C HIS A 139 3.58 -8.89 -22.42
N ALA A 140 4.69 -9.42 -22.97
CA ALA A 140 5.02 -9.30 -24.38
C ALA A 140 4.44 -10.42 -25.25
N PHE A 141 4.32 -11.63 -24.71
CA PHE A 141 4.02 -12.83 -25.49
C PHE A 141 2.88 -13.68 -24.87
N GLU A 142 2.30 -13.28 -23.75
CA GLU A 142 1.30 -14.05 -23.00
C GLU A 142 1.79 -15.49 -22.65
N ASN A 143 3.09 -15.65 -22.44
CA ASN A 143 3.78 -16.90 -22.16
C ASN A 143 4.87 -16.68 -21.10
N ASN A 144 5.18 -17.72 -20.32
CA ASN A 144 6.19 -17.69 -19.24
C ASN A 144 7.59 -17.44 -19.75
N TRP A 145 7.87 -17.75 -21.00
CA TRP A 145 9.20 -17.71 -21.59
C TRP A 145 9.17 -17.23 -23.03
N PRO A 146 10.15 -16.41 -23.47
CA PRO A 146 10.23 -15.97 -24.86
C PRO A 146 10.51 -17.15 -25.79
N ASN A 147 9.99 -17.12 -27.01
CA ASN A 147 10.42 -18.03 -28.05
C ASN A 147 11.92 -17.86 -28.33
N GLU A 148 12.59 -18.90 -28.82
CA GLU A 148 14.03 -18.89 -29.06
C GLU A 148 14.50 -17.69 -29.90
N GLU A 149 13.72 -17.31 -30.90
CA GLU A 149 13.98 -16.16 -31.77
C GLU A 149 14.05 -14.82 -31.03
N TYR A 150 13.25 -14.65 -29.92
CA TYR A 150 13.19 -13.41 -29.17
C TYR A 150 13.99 -13.45 -27.87
N LEU A 151 14.59 -14.59 -27.50
CA LEU A 151 15.22 -14.80 -26.21
C LEU A 151 16.35 -13.79 -25.95
N GLU A 152 17.24 -13.58 -26.86
CA GLU A 152 18.40 -12.69 -26.72
C GLU A 152 17.98 -11.21 -26.65
N VAL A 153 16.99 -10.82 -27.45
CA VAL A 153 16.44 -9.45 -27.41
C VAL A 153 15.72 -9.21 -26.11
N SER A 154 14.92 -10.18 -25.65
CA SER A 154 14.20 -10.12 -24.38
C SER A 154 15.15 -9.97 -23.18
N LYS A 155 16.24 -10.74 -23.15
CA LYS A 155 17.29 -10.62 -22.13
C LYS A 155 17.93 -9.24 -22.09
N LYS A 156 18.18 -8.63 -23.25
CA LYS A 156 18.70 -7.26 -23.36
C LYS A 156 17.71 -6.25 -22.79
N VAL A 157 16.44 -6.31 -23.19
CA VAL A 157 15.39 -5.42 -22.69
C VAL A 157 15.28 -5.55 -21.16
N VAL A 158 15.20 -6.76 -20.65
CA VAL A 158 15.13 -7.04 -19.22
C VAL A 158 16.34 -6.49 -18.45
N SER A 159 17.55 -6.56 -19.03
CA SER A 159 18.75 -6.01 -18.39
C SER A 159 18.66 -4.50 -18.15
N TYR A 160 18.03 -3.74 -19.03
CA TYR A 160 17.82 -2.30 -18.87
C TYR A 160 16.80 -1.96 -17.77
N SER A 161 15.88 -2.85 -17.45
CA SER A 161 14.90 -2.63 -16.37
C SER A 161 15.54 -2.61 -14.98
N GLY A 162 16.75 -3.17 -14.84
CA GLY A 162 17.45 -3.29 -13.54
C GLY A 162 16.66 -4.08 -12.49
N GLY A 163 15.77 -4.99 -12.93
CA GLY A 163 14.91 -5.80 -12.07
C GLY A 163 13.71 -5.04 -11.45
N LEU A 164 13.37 -3.88 -12.01
CA LEU A 164 12.20 -3.12 -11.58
C LEU A 164 10.95 -3.57 -12.33
N PRO A 165 9.92 -4.12 -11.66
CA PRO A 165 8.72 -4.66 -12.32
C PRO A 165 7.99 -3.68 -13.25
N LEU A 166 7.97 -2.39 -12.90
CA LEU A 166 7.30 -1.37 -13.75
C LEU A 166 8.14 -0.89 -14.94
N ALA A 167 9.36 -1.38 -15.09
CA ALA A 167 10.21 -1.09 -16.24
C ALA A 167 10.19 -2.24 -17.29
N LEU A 168 9.41 -3.26 -17.03
CA LEU A 168 9.15 -4.42 -17.87
C LEU A 168 7.77 -4.32 -18.52
#